data_90c94596f4fb16cf9fecbe3bb6c85822
#
_entry.id   90c94596f4fb16cf9fecbe3bb6c85822
#
_cell.length_a   1.000
_cell.length_b   1.000
_cell.length_c   1.000
_cell.angle_alpha   90.00
_cell.angle_beta   90.00
_cell.angle_gamma   90.00
#
_symmetry.space_group_name_H-M   'P 1'
#
loop_
_entity.id
_entity.type
_entity.pdbx_description
1 polymer ?
#
loop_
_entity_poly.entity_id
_entity_poly.type
_entity_poly.pdbx_seq_one_letter_code
_entity_poly.pdbx_strand_id
1 'polypeptide(L)'
;KGINKKSHQKLLDFKSVSTKQVNQLSLLSKELCKDIKIKKSLEEKNSTLFKKNMRRNFEANKLFNSYINKFGGRFANESKLETKDINEDFNSLSDLLLTYSTMNTNFKESANKSETFFEGLFKKFASRREDFRLLRANMFGVFRKLSISIGKEYVKKGLIKNSDDIFYLDFEDIDGTIKMDDIDFSKINIRKKEYNFFKTFQPPSHFKVANGIWPSLFDSKVDQSNSGIGASRGKVTGRAVVLEEFSIPEKDSFDILITRRTDPGWTSLMAISKGIVVEHGGILSHASIVARELGIPAVIGIKNACKRFKTGDTIFVDGDKGVVEAISK
;
A
#
# COMPACT_ATOMS: atom_id res chain seq x y z
N LYS A 1 22.89 26.11 14.19
CA LYS A 1 22.27 26.96 13.15
C LYS A 1 21.23 26.11 12.45
N GLY A 2 19.91 26.41 12.64
CA GLY A 2 18.81 25.60 12.12
C GLY A 2 18.83 25.60 10.59
N ILE A 3 18.72 24.40 10.03
CA ILE A 3 18.56 24.22 8.59
C ILE A 3 17.22 24.86 8.20
N ASN A 4 17.27 25.83 7.29
CA ASN A 4 16.08 26.61 6.86
C ASN A 4 15.01 25.64 6.31
N LYS A 5 13.74 25.75 6.74
CA LYS A 5 12.60 24.91 6.29
C LYS A 5 12.51 24.77 4.75
N LYS A 6 12.93 25.78 3.98
CA LYS A 6 12.99 25.71 2.50
C LYS A 6 14.09 24.77 1.99
N SER A 7 15.23 24.68 2.69
CA SER A 7 16.34 23.79 2.32
C SER A 7 16.01 22.32 2.61
N HIS A 8 15.29 22.05 3.72
CA HIS A 8 14.82 20.71 4.05
C HIS A 8 13.87 20.16 2.99
N GLN A 9 13.00 20.99 2.46
CA GLN A 9 12.01 20.57 1.49
C GLN A 9 12.62 20.25 0.12
N LYS A 10 13.67 20.96 -0.29
CA LYS A 10 14.41 20.65 -1.53
C LYS A 10 15.12 19.30 -1.48
N LEU A 11 15.62 18.88 -0.31
CA LEU A 11 16.27 17.59 -0.12
C LEU A 11 15.32 16.41 -0.24
N LEU A 12 14.04 16.62 0.04
CA LEU A 12 13.01 15.58 0.05
C LEU A 12 12.28 15.44 -1.30
N ASP A 13 12.63 16.28 -2.27
CA ASP A 13 12.02 16.34 -3.61
C ASP A 13 12.85 15.48 -4.58
N PHE A 14 12.61 14.16 -4.61
CA PHE A 14 13.28 13.23 -5.51
C PHE A 14 12.27 12.26 -6.13
N LYS A 15 12.54 11.83 -7.36
CA LYS A 15 11.69 10.84 -8.05
C LYS A 15 11.94 9.44 -7.48
N SER A 16 10.90 8.83 -6.92
CA SER A 16 10.96 7.46 -6.45
C SER A 16 10.38 6.47 -7.46
N VAL A 17 10.54 5.20 -7.15
CA VAL A 17 9.90 4.08 -7.86
C VAL A 17 8.39 4.21 -7.81
N SER A 18 7.83 4.85 -6.78
CA SER A 18 6.38 5.02 -6.59
C SER A 18 5.75 5.87 -7.70
N THR A 19 6.37 7.00 -8.04
CA THR A 19 5.88 7.85 -9.15
C THR A 19 5.98 7.12 -10.49
N LYS A 20 7.06 6.34 -10.71
CA LYS A 20 7.20 5.52 -11.92
C LYS A 20 6.10 4.46 -12.02
N GLN A 21 5.75 3.81 -10.89
CA GLN A 21 4.67 2.84 -10.84
C GLN A 21 3.33 3.46 -11.23
N VAL A 22 2.98 4.59 -10.65
CA VAL A 22 1.72 5.31 -10.94
C VAL A 22 1.64 5.72 -12.40
N ASN A 23 2.70 6.30 -12.95
CA ASN A 23 2.75 6.70 -14.36
C ASN A 23 2.59 5.50 -15.31
N GLN A 24 3.28 4.39 -15.04
CA GLN A 24 3.15 3.17 -15.85
C GLN A 24 1.77 2.53 -15.70
N LEU A 25 1.16 2.57 -14.51
CA LEU A 25 -0.20 2.10 -14.29
C LEU A 25 -1.21 2.94 -15.09
N SER A 26 -1.06 4.26 -15.09
CA SER A 26 -1.93 5.15 -15.87
C SER A 26 -1.82 4.90 -17.36
N LEU A 27 -0.61 4.76 -17.90
CA LEU A 27 -0.39 4.43 -19.30
C LEU A 27 -1.01 3.09 -19.66
N LEU A 28 -0.76 2.07 -18.86
CA LEU A 28 -1.32 0.73 -19.01
C LEU A 28 -2.85 0.78 -19.03
N SER A 29 -3.45 1.44 -18.03
CA SER A 29 -4.90 1.52 -17.89
C SER A 29 -5.57 2.19 -19.07
N LYS A 30 -5.00 3.30 -19.57
CA LYS A 30 -5.48 3.98 -20.77
C LYS A 30 -5.40 3.10 -22.01
N GLU A 31 -4.29 2.37 -22.17
CA GLU A 31 -4.10 1.48 -23.31
C GLU A 31 -5.06 0.29 -23.27
N LEU A 32 -5.20 -0.38 -22.12
CA LEU A 32 -6.13 -1.49 -21.96
C LEU A 32 -7.59 -1.08 -22.21
N CYS A 33 -8.00 0.10 -21.76
CA CYS A 33 -9.37 0.59 -21.88
C CYS A 33 -9.72 1.14 -23.28
N LYS A 34 -8.76 1.28 -24.20
CA LYS A 34 -9.03 1.53 -25.62
C LYS A 34 -9.70 0.32 -26.28
N ASP A 35 -9.37 -0.89 -25.85
CA ASP A 35 -10.01 -2.11 -26.33
C ASP A 35 -11.33 -2.32 -25.57
N ILE A 36 -12.45 -2.14 -26.27
CA ILE A 36 -13.81 -2.25 -25.71
C ILE A 36 -14.04 -3.61 -25.05
N LYS A 37 -13.50 -4.70 -25.61
CA LYS A 37 -13.68 -6.06 -25.04
C LYS A 37 -12.89 -6.23 -23.75
N ILE A 38 -11.68 -5.68 -23.69
CA ILE A 38 -10.87 -5.69 -22.47
C ILE A 38 -11.56 -4.84 -21.41
N LYS A 39 -11.98 -3.61 -21.75
CA LYS A 39 -12.68 -2.70 -20.84
C LYS A 39 -13.94 -3.35 -20.25
N LYS A 40 -14.78 -3.93 -21.08
CA LYS A 40 -16.00 -4.64 -20.65
C LYS A 40 -15.69 -5.79 -19.68
N SER A 41 -14.63 -6.55 -19.93
CA SER A 41 -14.23 -7.64 -19.02
C SER A 41 -13.74 -7.15 -17.65
N LEU A 42 -13.19 -5.93 -17.57
CA LEU A 42 -12.84 -5.27 -16.31
C LEU A 42 -14.09 -4.78 -15.58
N GLU A 43 -15.03 -4.14 -16.29
CA GLU A 43 -16.31 -3.67 -15.75
C GLU A 43 -17.15 -4.82 -15.17
N GLU A 44 -17.18 -5.95 -15.86
CA GLU A 44 -17.86 -7.18 -15.42
C GLU A 44 -17.08 -7.97 -14.36
N LYS A 45 -15.87 -7.53 -14.00
CA LYS A 45 -14.94 -8.24 -13.08
C LYS A 45 -14.73 -9.71 -13.46
N ASN A 46 -14.75 -10.00 -14.78
CA ASN A 46 -14.64 -11.35 -15.33
C ASN A 46 -13.18 -11.68 -15.72
N SER A 47 -12.45 -12.29 -14.80
CA SER A 47 -11.03 -12.62 -15.00
C SER A 47 -10.77 -13.59 -16.16
N THR A 48 -11.68 -14.53 -16.40
CA THR A 48 -11.57 -15.49 -17.52
C THR A 48 -11.70 -14.80 -18.85
N LEU A 49 -12.71 -13.92 -18.99
CA LEU A 49 -12.93 -13.14 -20.20
C LEU A 49 -11.78 -12.14 -20.44
N PHE A 50 -11.30 -11.51 -19.38
CA PHE A 50 -10.13 -10.64 -19.43
C PHE A 50 -8.89 -11.37 -19.99
N LYS A 51 -8.53 -12.52 -19.41
CA LYS A 51 -7.41 -13.34 -19.91
C LYS A 51 -7.57 -13.76 -21.36
N LYS A 52 -8.79 -14.10 -21.78
CA LYS A 52 -9.10 -14.45 -23.17
C LYS A 52 -8.90 -13.26 -24.11
N ASN A 53 -9.36 -12.08 -23.74
CA ASN A 53 -9.23 -10.86 -24.56
C ASN A 53 -7.77 -10.38 -24.61
N MET A 54 -7.03 -10.47 -23.49
CA MET A 54 -5.60 -10.13 -23.43
C MET A 54 -4.75 -11.00 -24.37
N ARG A 55 -5.05 -12.31 -24.50
CA ARG A 55 -4.35 -13.20 -25.45
C ARG A 55 -4.55 -12.79 -26.92
N ARG A 56 -5.64 -12.09 -27.25
CA ARG A 56 -5.95 -11.61 -28.60
C ARG A 56 -5.33 -10.26 -28.93
N ASN A 57 -4.95 -9.49 -27.92
CA ASN A 57 -4.32 -8.20 -28.08
C ASN A 57 -2.87 -8.27 -27.59
N PHE A 58 -1.95 -8.49 -28.53
CA PHE A 58 -0.52 -8.69 -28.23
C PHE A 58 0.10 -7.51 -27.51
N GLU A 59 -0.15 -6.27 -27.97
CA GLU A 59 0.43 -5.06 -27.35
C GLU A 59 -0.09 -4.82 -25.93
N ALA A 60 -1.40 -4.96 -25.72
CA ALA A 60 -2.00 -4.86 -24.40
C ALA A 60 -1.42 -5.91 -23.44
N ASN A 61 -1.29 -7.16 -23.91
CA ASN A 61 -0.72 -8.25 -23.12
C ASN A 61 0.76 -8.01 -22.78
N LYS A 62 1.55 -7.52 -23.72
CA LYS A 62 2.97 -7.17 -23.50
C LYS A 62 3.13 -6.07 -22.45
N LEU A 63 2.34 -5.00 -22.54
CA LEU A 63 2.36 -3.90 -21.58
C LEU A 63 1.93 -4.37 -20.18
N PHE A 64 0.86 -5.15 -20.11
CA PHE A 64 0.37 -5.71 -18.85
C PHE A 64 1.42 -6.60 -18.18
N ASN A 65 2.00 -7.55 -18.91
CA ASN A 65 3.03 -8.43 -18.38
C ASN A 65 4.29 -7.66 -17.95
N SER A 66 4.68 -6.63 -18.69
CA SER A 66 5.79 -5.75 -18.32
C SER A 66 5.54 -5.04 -16.98
N TYR A 67 4.32 -4.51 -16.79
CA TYR A 67 3.92 -3.88 -15.53
C TYR A 67 3.92 -4.88 -14.37
N ILE A 68 3.28 -6.04 -14.57
CA ILE A 68 3.18 -7.07 -13.56
C ILE A 68 4.55 -7.64 -13.16
N ASN A 69 5.44 -7.89 -14.13
CA ASN A 69 6.79 -8.37 -13.84
C ASN A 69 7.60 -7.36 -13.02
N LYS A 70 7.36 -6.07 -13.21
CA LYS A 70 8.10 -5.01 -12.53
C LYS A 70 7.51 -4.65 -11.16
N PHE A 71 6.19 -4.59 -11.04
CA PHE A 71 5.49 -4.06 -9.88
C PHE A 71 4.50 -5.04 -9.24
N GLY A 72 4.31 -6.23 -9.80
CA GLY A 72 3.32 -7.19 -9.32
C GLY A 72 3.57 -7.69 -7.90
N GLY A 73 4.83 -7.70 -7.44
CA GLY A 73 5.18 -7.98 -6.04
C GLY A 73 4.90 -6.81 -5.09
N ARG A 74 4.52 -5.64 -5.61
CA ARG A 74 4.29 -4.43 -4.82
C ARG A 74 2.80 -4.25 -4.51
N PHE A 75 2.36 -4.90 -3.47
CA PHE A 75 0.97 -4.91 -3.00
C PHE A 75 0.90 -4.44 -1.54
N ALA A 76 -0.30 -4.19 -1.06
CA ALA A 76 -0.50 -3.79 0.33
C ALA A 76 -0.04 -4.90 1.29
N ASN A 77 0.66 -4.53 2.35
CA ASN A 77 1.32 -5.47 3.26
C ASN A 77 2.38 -6.36 2.57
N GLU A 78 3.13 -5.81 1.62
CA GLU A 78 4.12 -6.52 0.78
C GLU A 78 5.17 -7.36 1.52
N SER A 79 5.27 -7.21 2.84
CA SER A 79 6.17 -8.00 3.71
C SER A 79 5.47 -9.18 4.38
N LYS A 80 4.19 -9.44 4.06
CA LYS A 80 3.40 -10.54 4.59
C LYS A 80 3.08 -11.52 3.48
N LEU A 81 3.61 -12.74 3.58
CA LEU A 81 3.45 -13.77 2.55
C LEU A 81 2.00 -14.22 2.36
N GLU A 82 1.19 -14.15 3.41
CA GLU A 82 -0.23 -14.52 3.37
C GLU A 82 -1.12 -13.50 2.64
N THR A 83 -0.62 -12.30 2.35
CA THR A 83 -1.39 -11.27 1.64
C THR A 83 -1.38 -11.53 0.12
N LYS A 84 -2.55 -11.54 -0.49
CA LYS A 84 -2.71 -11.72 -1.94
C LYS A 84 -2.05 -10.58 -2.71
N ASP A 85 -1.36 -10.91 -3.78
CA ASP A 85 -0.85 -9.92 -4.70
C ASP A 85 -1.97 -9.39 -5.61
N ILE A 86 -1.71 -8.28 -6.32
CA ILE A 86 -2.71 -7.63 -7.17
C ILE A 86 -3.21 -8.52 -8.31
N ASN A 87 -2.45 -9.56 -8.70
CA ASN A 87 -2.86 -10.50 -9.75
C ASN A 87 -3.81 -11.57 -9.24
N GLU A 88 -3.76 -11.84 -7.93
CA GLU A 88 -4.63 -12.79 -7.27
C GLU A 88 -5.98 -12.17 -6.88
N ASP A 89 -6.03 -10.84 -6.78
CA ASP A 89 -7.25 -10.06 -6.55
C ASP A 89 -7.66 -9.29 -7.82
N PHE A 90 -8.31 -10.01 -8.73
CA PHE A 90 -8.74 -9.43 -10.01
C PHE A 90 -9.78 -8.31 -9.83
N ASN A 91 -10.58 -8.33 -8.78
CA ASN A 91 -11.58 -7.28 -8.53
C ASN A 91 -10.90 -5.95 -8.21
N SER A 92 -9.99 -5.96 -7.25
CA SER A 92 -9.19 -4.76 -6.94
C SER A 92 -8.35 -4.28 -8.12
N LEU A 93 -7.77 -5.21 -8.88
CA LEU A 93 -7.03 -4.86 -10.10
C LEU A 93 -7.95 -4.18 -11.14
N SER A 94 -9.16 -4.70 -11.35
CA SER A 94 -10.13 -4.12 -12.30
C SER A 94 -10.55 -2.71 -11.90
N ASP A 95 -10.92 -2.51 -10.63
CA ASP A 95 -11.30 -1.20 -10.11
C ASP A 95 -10.16 -0.19 -10.25
N LEU A 96 -8.93 -0.61 -9.98
CA LEU A 96 -7.74 0.21 -10.13
C LEU A 96 -7.50 0.62 -11.59
N LEU A 97 -7.53 -0.34 -12.53
CA LEU A 97 -7.32 -0.08 -13.95
C LEU A 97 -8.42 0.84 -14.52
N LEU A 98 -9.68 0.62 -14.17
CA LEU A 98 -10.78 1.47 -14.61
C LEU A 98 -10.66 2.90 -14.06
N THR A 99 -10.31 3.05 -12.79
CA THR A 99 -10.10 4.37 -12.17
C THR A 99 -8.98 5.13 -12.89
N TYR A 100 -7.83 4.49 -13.10
CA TYR A 100 -6.69 5.12 -13.74
C TYR A 100 -6.91 5.42 -15.23
N SER A 101 -7.79 4.69 -15.92
CA SER A 101 -8.09 4.93 -17.34
C SER A 101 -8.71 6.31 -17.59
N THR A 102 -9.43 6.85 -16.60
CA THR A 102 -10.13 8.15 -16.69
C THR A 102 -9.36 9.30 -16.03
N MET A 103 -8.28 8.98 -15.30
CA MET A 103 -7.49 10.00 -14.60
C MET A 103 -6.55 10.77 -15.54
N ASN A 104 -6.50 12.07 -15.36
CA ASN A 104 -5.48 12.93 -15.97
C ASN A 104 -4.25 13.01 -15.04
N THR A 105 -3.41 11.96 -15.07
CA THR A 105 -2.20 11.88 -14.26
C THR A 105 -1.05 12.64 -14.94
N ASN A 106 -1.10 13.95 -14.92
CA ASN A 106 0.06 14.79 -15.23
C ASN A 106 0.74 15.18 -13.92
N PHE A 107 1.46 14.23 -13.30
CA PHE A 107 2.36 14.61 -12.22
C PHE A 107 3.46 15.49 -12.80
N LYS A 108 3.42 16.78 -12.43
CA LYS A 108 4.39 17.78 -12.89
C LYS A 108 5.80 17.27 -12.62
N GLU A 109 6.60 17.22 -13.66
CA GLU A 109 8.02 17.03 -13.47
C GLU A 109 8.55 18.23 -12.68
N SER A 110 9.09 17.99 -11.50
CA SER A 110 9.80 19.04 -10.78
C SER A 110 10.95 19.51 -11.68
N ALA A 111 10.92 20.79 -12.07
CA ALA A 111 11.96 21.38 -12.89
C ALA A 111 13.32 21.19 -12.19
N ASN A 112 14.31 20.73 -12.92
CA ASN A 112 15.70 20.62 -12.48
C ASN A 112 16.19 22.02 -12.07
N LYS A 113 16.09 22.34 -10.77
CA LYS A 113 16.80 23.47 -10.19
C LYS A 113 18.22 23.00 -9.89
N SER A 114 19.20 23.88 -10.08
CA SER A 114 20.61 23.61 -9.78
C SER A 114 20.75 22.94 -8.40
N GLU A 115 21.27 21.71 -8.39
CA GLU A 115 21.44 20.91 -7.18
C GLU A 115 22.88 21.05 -6.69
N THR A 116 23.04 21.20 -5.38
CA THR A 116 24.37 21.06 -4.78
C THR A 116 24.80 19.60 -4.81
N PHE A 117 26.12 19.34 -4.78
CA PHE A 117 26.67 17.98 -4.73
C PHE A 117 26.03 17.11 -3.62
N PHE A 118 25.89 17.68 -2.43
CA PHE A 118 25.29 16.99 -1.29
C PHE A 118 23.78 16.70 -1.47
N GLU A 119 23.03 17.60 -2.09
CA GLU A 119 21.63 17.39 -2.45
C GLU A 119 21.48 16.23 -3.44
N GLY A 120 22.32 16.19 -4.46
CA GLY A 120 22.35 15.11 -5.45
C GLY A 120 22.70 13.76 -4.83
N LEU A 121 23.70 13.75 -3.92
CA LEU A 121 24.08 12.53 -3.20
C LEU A 121 22.96 12.02 -2.29
N PHE A 122 22.31 12.91 -1.53
CA PHE A 122 21.17 12.54 -0.68
C PHE A 122 20.01 11.96 -1.50
N LYS A 123 19.63 12.61 -2.59
CA LYS A 123 18.57 12.14 -3.49
C LYS A 123 18.89 10.77 -4.07
N LYS A 124 20.14 10.52 -4.46
CA LYS A 124 20.61 9.23 -4.97
C LYS A 124 20.44 8.12 -3.92
N PHE A 125 20.82 8.36 -2.66
CA PHE A 125 20.65 7.39 -1.58
C PHE A 125 19.17 7.17 -1.22
N ALA A 126 18.39 8.24 -1.18
CA ALA A 126 16.96 8.16 -0.92
C ALA A 126 16.22 7.37 -2.02
N SER A 127 16.56 7.59 -3.30
CA SER A 127 15.99 6.81 -4.40
C SER A 127 16.39 5.33 -4.32
N ARG A 128 17.67 5.03 -4.04
CA ARG A 128 18.13 3.64 -3.89
C ARG A 128 17.40 2.89 -2.76
N ARG A 129 17.08 3.57 -1.68
CA ARG A 129 16.27 2.94 -0.61
C ARG A 129 14.94 2.44 -1.14
N GLU A 130 14.26 3.19 -1.98
CA GLU A 130 12.99 2.76 -2.60
C GLU A 130 13.20 1.64 -3.63
N ASP A 131 14.31 1.64 -4.37
CA ASP A 131 14.67 0.54 -5.27
C ASP A 131 14.90 -0.76 -4.50
N PHE A 132 15.58 -0.72 -3.35
CA PHE A 132 15.74 -1.89 -2.47
C PHE A 132 14.42 -2.37 -1.88
N ARG A 133 13.49 -1.46 -1.55
CA ARG A 133 12.14 -1.84 -1.10
C ARG A 133 11.38 -2.57 -2.19
N LEU A 134 11.46 -2.10 -3.44
CA LEU A 134 10.86 -2.79 -4.57
C LEU A 134 11.47 -4.19 -4.78
N LEU A 135 12.80 -4.29 -4.72
CA LEU A 135 13.49 -5.58 -4.83
C LEU A 135 13.01 -6.55 -3.74
N ARG A 136 12.94 -6.08 -2.49
CA ARG A 136 12.41 -6.88 -1.38
C ARG A 136 10.98 -7.34 -1.64
N ALA A 137 10.08 -6.42 -2.05
CA ALA A 137 8.70 -6.76 -2.37
C ALA A 137 8.59 -7.85 -3.45
N ASN A 138 9.41 -7.73 -4.52
CA ASN A 138 9.45 -8.73 -5.58
C ASN A 138 9.96 -10.09 -5.07
N MET A 139 10.95 -10.11 -4.17
CA MET A 139 11.42 -11.34 -3.53
C MET A 139 10.29 -12.00 -2.72
N PHE A 140 9.58 -11.24 -1.88
CA PHE A 140 8.43 -11.77 -1.15
C PHE A 140 7.33 -12.29 -2.09
N GLY A 141 7.08 -11.62 -3.22
CA GLY A 141 6.17 -12.10 -4.26
C GLY A 141 6.60 -13.45 -4.87
N VAL A 142 7.91 -13.67 -5.07
CA VAL A 142 8.45 -14.98 -5.53
C VAL A 142 8.25 -16.04 -4.45
N PHE A 143 8.60 -15.75 -3.19
CA PHE A 143 8.40 -16.69 -2.09
C PHE A 143 6.92 -17.05 -1.92
N ARG A 144 6.01 -16.08 -2.01
CA ARG A 144 4.57 -16.37 -1.99
C ARG A 144 4.16 -17.34 -3.09
N LYS A 145 4.58 -17.12 -4.33
CA LYS A 145 4.25 -18.01 -5.47
C LYS A 145 4.77 -19.42 -5.26
N LEU A 146 5.99 -19.56 -4.74
CA LEU A 146 6.57 -20.87 -4.39
C LEU A 146 5.75 -21.54 -3.30
N SER A 147 5.46 -20.85 -2.19
CA SER A 147 4.66 -21.38 -1.08
C SER A 147 3.27 -21.82 -1.55
N ILE A 148 2.58 -21.00 -2.34
CA ILE A 148 1.26 -21.37 -2.90
C ILE A 148 1.36 -22.57 -3.83
N SER A 149 2.46 -22.73 -4.59
CA SER A 149 2.65 -23.90 -5.44
C SER A 149 2.80 -25.17 -4.62
N ILE A 150 3.57 -25.12 -3.53
CA ILE A 150 3.69 -26.23 -2.56
C ILE A 150 2.33 -26.49 -1.90
N GLY A 151 1.62 -25.43 -1.47
CA GLY A 151 0.29 -25.55 -0.90
C GLY A 151 -0.71 -26.26 -1.82
N LYS A 152 -0.66 -25.99 -3.14
CA LYS A 152 -1.50 -26.68 -4.12
C LYS A 152 -1.17 -28.18 -4.20
N GLU A 153 0.09 -28.55 -4.12
CA GLU A 153 0.49 -29.98 -4.07
C GLU A 153 0.01 -30.65 -2.77
N TYR A 154 0.07 -29.94 -1.63
CA TYR A 154 -0.46 -30.45 -0.35
C TYR A 154 -1.98 -30.61 -0.38
N VAL A 155 -2.71 -29.71 -1.05
CA VAL A 155 -4.15 -29.85 -1.28
C VAL A 155 -4.44 -31.11 -2.13
N LYS A 156 -3.70 -31.33 -3.22
CA LYS A 156 -3.86 -32.54 -4.07
C LYS A 156 -3.64 -33.84 -3.31
N LYS A 157 -2.72 -33.83 -2.34
CA LYS A 157 -2.45 -34.96 -1.45
C LYS A 157 -3.44 -35.10 -0.29
N GLY A 158 -4.38 -34.17 -0.15
CA GLY A 158 -5.36 -34.18 0.94
C GLY A 158 -4.82 -33.78 2.31
N LEU A 159 -3.61 -33.19 2.38
CA LEU A 159 -2.92 -32.82 3.62
C LEU A 159 -3.45 -31.51 4.22
N ILE A 160 -3.80 -30.56 3.36
CA ILE A 160 -4.40 -29.27 3.75
C ILE A 160 -5.65 -28.98 2.92
N LYS A 161 -6.53 -28.13 3.42
CA LYS A 161 -7.82 -27.82 2.76
C LYS A 161 -7.67 -26.77 1.66
N ASN A 162 -6.86 -25.74 1.91
CA ASN A 162 -6.64 -24.63 0.98
C ASN A 162 -5.15 -24.39 0.79
N SER A 163 -4.74 -23.96 -0.40
CA SER A 163 -3.32 -23.66 -0.68
C SER A 163 -2.74 -22.58 0.24
N ASP A 164 -3.56 -21.63 0.68
CA ASP A 164 -3.13 -20.58 1.62
C ASP A 164 -2.87 -21.10 3.04
N ASP A 165 -3.31 -22.34 3.36
CA ASP A 165 -3.05 -22.96 4.66
C ASP A 165 -1.55 -23.23 4.88
N ILE A 166 -0.76 -23.21 3.82
CA ILE A 166 0.71 -23.32 3.84
C ILE A 166 1.36 -22.25 4.73
N PHE A 167 0.76 -21.04 4.82
CA PHE A 167 1.31 -19.95 5.63
C PHE A 167 1.13 -20.11 7.14
N TYR A 168 0.47 -21.16 7.57
CA TYR A 168 0.35 -21.57 8.98
C TYR A 168 1.29 -22.72 9.36
N LEU A 169 2.13 -23.20 8.42
CA LEU A 169 3.19 -24.16 8.66
C LEU A 169 4.51 -23.43 8.93
N ASP A 170 5.44 -24.10 9.61
CA ASP A 170 6.79 -23.58 9.82
C ASP A 170 7.64 -23.80 8.56
N PHE A 171 8.75 -23.10 8.46
CA PHE A 171 9.65 -23.22 7.31
C PHE A 171 10.21 -24.66 7.18
N GLU A 172 10.54 -25.29 8.31
CA GLU A 172 11.05 -26.66 8.41
C GLU A 172 10.03 -27.70 7.93
N ASP A 173 8.73 -27.42 8.07
CA ASP A 173 7.65 -28.29 7.53
C ASP A 173 7.58 -28.23 5.98
N ILE A 174 8.19 -27.22 5.37
CA ILE A 174 8.05 -26.92 3.95
C ILE A 174 9.35 -27.21 3.17
N ASP A 175 10.51 -27.00 3.77
CA ASP A 175 11.82 -27.10 3.11
C ASP A 175 12.33 -28.53 2.94
N GLY A 176 11.60 -29.52 3.48
CA GLY A 176 11.94 -30.92 3.42
C GLY A 176 12.87 -31.39 4.53
N THR A 177 13.17 -30.56 5.55
CA THR A 177 13.95 -30.96 6.74
C THR A 177 13.17 -31.99 7.56
N ILE A 178 11.84 -31.87 7.62
CA ILE A 178 10.94 -32.82 8.26
C ILE A 178 10.29 -33.70 7.19
N LYS A 179 10.23 -35.01 7.40
CA LYS A 179 9.50 -35.90 6.51
C LYS A 179 8.03 -35.55 6.47
N MET A 180 7.41 -35.64 5.30
CA MET A 180 6.02 -35.22 5.12
C MET A 180 5.05 -35.94 6.08
N ASP A 181 5.31 -37.21 6.39
CA ASP A 181 4.48 -38.03 7.29
C ASP A 181 4.60 -37.60 8.76
N ASP A 182 5.67 -36.86 9.10
CA ASP A 182 5.95 -36.38 10.46
C ASP A 182 5.42 -34.94 10.68
N ILE A 183 4.85 -34.30 9.65
CA ILE A 183 4.32 -32.94 9.76
C ILE A 183 2.98 -32.94 10.49
N ASP A 184 2.92 -32.22 11.61
CA ASP A 184 1.65 -32.04 12.33
C ASP A 184 0.79 -30.94 11.70
N PHE A 185 -0.09 -31.32 10.79
CA PHE A 185 -1.04 -30.41 10.14
C PHE A 185 -2.16 -29.90 11.07
N SER A 186 -2.36 -30.50 12.27
CA SER A 186 -3.39 -30.05 13.22
C SER A 186 -3.13 -28.65 13.75
N LYS A 187 -1.85 -28.25 13.83
CA LYS A 187 -1.40 -26.92 14.25
C LYS A 187 -1.93 -25.77 13.36
N ILE A 188 -2.28 -26.05 12.11
CA ILE A 188 -2.89 -25.06 11.19
C ILE A 188 -4.15 -24.45 11.79
N ASN A 189 -5.04 -25.28 12.32
CA ASN A 189 -6.32 -24.81 12.88
C ASN A 189 -6.10 -23.99 14.16
N ILE A 190 -5.12 -24.36 14.98
CA ILE A 190 -4.75 -23.62 16.20
C ILE A 190 -4.22 -22.25 15.79
N ARG A 191 -3.22 -22.21 14.88
CA ARG A 191 -2.58 -20.98 14.41
C ARG A 191 -3.55 -20.04 13.70
N LYS A 192 -4.54 -20.56 12.95
CA LYS A 192 -5.61 -19.75 12.37
C LYS A 192 -6.45 -19.03 13.43
N LYS A 193 -6.79 -19.75 14.51
CA LYS A 193 -7.53 -19.15 15.63
C LYS A 193 -6.72 -18.08 16.33
N GLU A 194 -5.44 -18.35 16.61
CA GLU A 194 -4.51 -17.39 17.23
C GLU A 194 -4.33 -16.16 16.34
N TYR A 195 -4.09 -16.34 15.05
CA TYR A 195 -3.93 -15.24 14.09
C TYR A 195 -5.18 -14.34 14.06
N ASN A 196 -6.37 -14.94 13.99
CA ASN A 196 -7.62 -14.19 14.00
C ASN A 196 -7.85 -13.46 15.34
N PHE A 197 -7.48 -14.09 16.46
CA PHE A 197 -7.52 -13.45 17.77
C PHE A 197 -6.56 -12.26 17.83
N PHE A 198 -5.30 -12.42 17.42
CA PHE A 198 -4.32 -11.33 17.42
C PHE A 198 -4.67 -10.18 16.48
N LYS A 199 -5.41 -10.43 15.40
CA LYS A 199 -5.93 -9.35 14.54
C LYS A 199 -6.88 -8.39 15.26
N THR A 200 -7.54 -8.83 16.33
CA THR A 200 -8.43 -7.96 17.12
C THR A 200 -7.67 -7.02 18.04
N PHE A 201 -6.38 -7.28 18.29
CA PHE A 201 -5.54 -6.47 19.18
C PHE A 201 -4.87 -5.33 18.43
N GLN A 202 -4.90 -4.16 19.06
CA GLN A 202 -4.13 -3.00 18.61
C GLN A 202 -3.05 -2.71 19.64
N PRO A 203 -1.82 -3.22 19.45
CA PRO A 203 -0.75 -2.92 20.38
C PRO A 203 -0.45 -1.43 20.35
N PRO A 204 -0.04 -0.84 21.50
CA PRO A 204 0.39 0.55 21.55
C PRO A 204 1.61 0.73 20.64
N SER A 205 1.70 1.89 19.99
CA SER A 205 2.82 2.22 19.09
C SER A 205 4.18 2.27 19.82
N HIS A 206 4.16 2.56 21.13
CA HIS A 206 5.33 2.60 21.99
C HIS A 206 4.95 2.08 23.37
N PHE A 207 5.82 1.29 23.97
CA PHE A 207 5.73 0.89 25.37
C PHE A 207 7.12 0.84 25.99
N LYS A 208 7.18 1.08 27.31
CA LYS A 208 8.41 0.94 28.07
C LYS A 208 8.24 -0.23 29.02
N VAL A 209 9.18 -1.15 29.00
CA VAL A 209 9.28 -2.22 29.99
C VAL A 209 10.16 -1.70 31.14
N ALA A 210 9.63 -1.63 32.33
CA ALA A 210 10.37 -1.26 33.52
C ALA A 210 10.47 -2.46 34.45
N ASN A 211 11.70 -2.82 34.86
CA ASN A 211 11.96 -3.94 35.76
C ASN A 211 11.30 -5.28 35.36
N GLY A 212 11.25 -5.57 34.05
CA GLY A 212 10.61 -6.79 33.52
C GLY A 212 9.07 -6.77 33.52
N ILE A 213 8.46 -5.69 33.99
CA ILE A 213 6.99 -5.55 34.01
C ILE A 213 6.53 -4.92 32.71
N TRP A 214 5.66 -5.62 32.01
CA TRP A 214 5.02 -5.13 30.77
C TRP A 214 3.86 -4.20 31.12
N PRO A 215 3.73 -3.05 30.46
CA PRO A 215 2.59 -2.16 30.69
C PRO A 215 1.29 -2.84 30.30
N SER A 216 0.20 -2.48 30.97
CA SER A 216 -1.14 -2.89 30.53
C SER A 216 -1.39 -2.40 29.11
N LEU A 217 -1.83 -3.31 28.22
CA LEU A 217 -2.16 -2.98 26.82
C LEU A 217 -3.40 -2.09 26.71
N PHE A 218 -4.11 -1.85 27.81
CA PHE A 218 -5.42 -1.17 27.86
C PHE A 218 -5.37 0.28 28.34
N ASP A 219 -4.23 0.76 28.85
CA ASP A 219 -4.08 2.12 29.40
C ASP A 219 -3.51 3.11 28.37
N SER A 220 -4.18 3.33 27.25
CA SER A 220 -3.84 4.45 26.38
C SER A 220 -4.87 5.59 26.55
N LYS A 221 -4.49 6.68 27.22
CA LYS A 221 -5.22 7.94 27.16
C LYS A 221 -5.36 8.34 25.69
N VAL A 222 -6.58 8.51 25.23
CA VAL A 222 -6.86 8.94 23.85
C VAL A 222 -6.43 10.39 23.71
N ASP A 223 -5.31 10.61 23.05
CA ASP A 223 -4.87 11.94 22.65
C ASP A 223 -5.74 12.41 21.48
N GLN A 224 -6.52 13.49 21.69
CA GLN A 224 -7.46 14.04 20.73
C GLN A 224 -6.89 15.24 19.93
N SER A 225 -5.58 15.39 19.89
CA SER A 225 -4.96 16.48 19.13
C SER A 225 -5.32 16.40 17.64
N ASN A 226 -5.79 17.52 17.07
CA ASN A 226 -6.03 17.68 15.62
C ASN A 226 -4.75 18.03 14.86
N SER A 227 -3.64 18.16 15.54
CA SER A 227 -2.36 18.55 14.97
C SER A 227 -1.41 17.36 14.86
N GLY A 228 -0.81 17.23 13.69
CA GLY A 228 0.24 16.29 13.36
C GLY A 228 1.41 16.99 12.69
N ILE A 229 2.07 16.31 11.82
CA ILE A 229 3.18 16.84 11.01
C ILE A 229 2.66 17.09 9.59
N GLY A 230 2.76 18.33 9.11
CA GLY A 230 2.54 18.64 7.71
C GLY A 230 3.60 17.95 6.84
N ALA A 231 3.18 16.92 6.12
CA ALA A 231 4.09 16.07 5.36
C ALA A 231 4.24 16.49 3.91
N SER A 232 3.18 17.03 3.31
CA SER A 232 3.15 17.60 1.97
C SER A 232 2.25 18.83 1.97
N ARG A 233 2.69 19.88 1.32
CA ARG A 233 2.03 21.19 1.32
C ARG A 233 0.72 21.20 0.59
N GLY A 234 -0.11 22.18 0.94
CA GLY A 234 -1.39 22.47 0.32
C GLY A 234 -2.55 22.25 1.27
N LYS A 235 -3.72 22.63 0.79
CA LYS A 235 -4.97 22.55 1.55
C LYS A 235 -6.03 21.91 0.69
N VAL A 236 -6.85 21.08 1.30
CA VAL A 236 -7.95 20.40 0.62
C VAL A 236 -9.11 20.18 1.58
N THR A 237 -10.31 20.33 1.07
CA THR A 237 -11.55 19.94 1.72
C THR A 237 -12.24 18.91 0.86
N GLY A 238 -12.76 17.86 1.46
CA GLY A 238 -13.45 16.82 0.71
C GLY A 238 -13.98 15.70 1.58
N ARG A 239 -14.59 14.73 0.92
CA ARG A 239 -15.14 13.55 1.58
C ARG A 239 -14.02 12.57 1.97
N ALA A 240 -14.05 12.13 3.20
CA ALA A 240 -13.11 11.15 3.73
C ALA A 240 -13.50 9.72 3.37
N VAL A 241 -12.50 8.88 3.12
CA VAL A 241 -12.58 7.44 3.25
C VAL A 241 -11.60 6.97 4.31
N VAL A 242 -12.07 6.18 5.26
CA VAL A 242 -11.26 5.60 6.33
C VAL A 242 -10.99 4.13 6.02
N LEU A 243 -9.73 3.79 5.82
CA LEU A 243 -9.30 2.44 5.48
C LEU A 243 -8.22 1.98 6.47
N GLU A 244 -8.55 0.99 7.30
CA GLU A 244 -7.57 0.37 8.19
C GLU A 244 -6.73 -0.69 7.47
N GLU A 245 -7.35 -1.40 6.51
CA GLU A 245 -6.71 -2.34 5.57
C GLU A 245 -6.88 -1.82 4.14
N PHE A 246 -5.97 -2.21 3.26
CA PHE A 246 -6.02 -1.80 1.86
C PHE A 246 -7.25 -2.37 1.16
N SER A 247 -8.04 -1.49 0.57
CA SER A 247 -9.11 -1.82 -0.36
C SER A 247 -9.27 -0.68 -1.35
N ILE A 248 -9.81 -0.96 -2.53
CA ILE A 248 -10.10 0.06 -3.53
C ILE A 248 -11.54 0.53 -3.31
N PRO A 249 -11.76 1.78 -2.86
CA PRO A 249 -13.12 2.33 -2.73
C PRO A 249 -13.78 2.49 -4.11
N GLU A 250 -15.10 2.62 -4.10
CA GLU A 250 -15.83 2.95 -5.32
C GLU A 250 -15.30 4.24 -5.95
N LYS A 251 -15.29 4.26 -7.27
CA LYS A 251 -14.82 5.42 -8.02
C LYS A 251 -15.60 6.68 -7.63
N ASP A 252 -14.88 7.78 -7.49
CA ASP A 252 -15.42 9.11 -7.13
C ASP A 252 -16.20 9.16 -5.80
N SER A 253 -16.05 8.13 -4.94
CA SER A 253 -16.71 8.08 -3.63
C SER A 253 -16.02 8.91 -2.56
N PHE A 254 -14.74 9.28 -2.75
CA PHE A 254 -13.94 10.00 -1.76
C PHE A 254 -12.95 10.97 -2.41
N ASP A 255 -12.46 11.89 -1.58
CA ASP A 255 -11.42 12.86 -1.91
C ASP A 255 -10.19 12.69 -1.01
N ILE A 256 -10.39 12.32 0.25
CA ILE A 256 -9.35 12.28 1.27
C ILE A 256 -9.22 10.87 1.85
N LEU A 257 -8.02 10.33 1.77
CA LEU A 257 -7.68 9.02 2.34
C LEU A 257 -7.22 9.18 3.78
N ILE A 258 -7.86 8.47 4.71
CA ILE A 258 -7.45 8.35 6.10
C ILE A 258 -7.07 6.91 6.37
N THR A 259 -5.87 6.67 6.89
CA THR A 259 -5.40 5.32 7.22
C THR A 259 -4.42 5.34 8.39
N ARG A 260 -4.19 4.18 9.01
CA ARG A 260 -3.21 4.06 10.11
C ARG A 260 -1.78 4.19 9.61
N ARG A 261 -1.45 3.49 8.54
CA ARG A 261 -0.12 3.47 7.92
C ARG A 261 -0.23 3.14 6.46
N THR A 262 0.76 3.53 5.69
CA THR A 262 0.88 3.14 4.29
C THR A 262 2.17 2.37 4.05
N ASP A 263 2.13 1.49 3.08
CA ASP A 263 3.27 0.84 2.47
C ASP A 263 3.27 1.07 0.95
N PRO A 264 4.27 0.61 0.22
CA PRO A 264 4.34 0.85 -1.22
C PRO A 264 3.14 0.37 -2.04
N GLY A 265 2.38 -0.61 -1.57
CA GLY A 265 1.14 -1.05 -2.22
C GLY A 265 0.04 0.00 -2.23
N TRP A 266 0.05 0.92 -1.25
CA TRP A 266 -0.93 2.01 -1.15
C TRP A 266 -0.68 3.14 -2.16
N THR A 267 0.47 3.15 -2.85
CA THR A 267 0.84 4.24 -3.77
C THR A 267 -0.25 4.53 -4.81
N SER A 268 -0.85 3.49 -5.36
CA SER A 268 -1.91 3.64 -6.35
C SER A 268 -3.17 4.29 -5.77
N LEU A 269 -3.55 3.94 -4.55
CA LEU A 269 -4.70 4.55 -3.88
C LEU A 269 -4.40 5.99 -3.45
N MET A 270 -3.19 6.26 -2.96
CA MET A 270 -2.76 7.62 -2.63
C MET A 270 -2.80 8.55 -3.84
N ALA A 271 -2.44 8.06 -5.02
CA ALA A 271 -2.41 8.87 -6.24
C ALA A 271 -3.79 9.28 -6.77
N ILE A 272 -4.84 8.57 -6.40
CA ILE A 272 -6.23 8.94 -6.72
C ILE A 272 -6.88 9.83 -5.65
N SER A 273 -6.19 10.04 -4.52
CA SER A 273 -6.66 10.89 -3.42
C SER A 273 -6.29 12.35 -3.66
N LYS A 274 -7.13 13.28 -3.22
CA LYS A 274 -6.84 14.72 -3.22
C LYS A 274 -6.17 15.18 -1.92
N GLY A 275 -6.26 14.38 -0.85
CA GLY A 275 -5.62 14.60 0.45
C GLY A 275 -5.34 13.31 1.18
N ILE A 276 -4.33 13.31 2.08
CA ILE A 276 -3.89 12.12 2.78
C ILE A 276 -3.71 12.43 4.28
N VAL A 277 -4.30 11.59 5.13
CA VAL A 277 -4.13 11.63 6.59
C VAL A 277 -3.66 10.27 7.08
N VAL A 278 -2.57 10.24 7.85
CA VAL A 278 -1.99 8.98 8.34
C VAL A 278 -1.73 9.07 9.84
N GLU A 279 -2.16 8.05 10.60
CA GLU A 279 -1.92 8.01 12.05
C GLU A 279 -0.45 7.84 12.40
N HIS A 280 0.24 6.91 11.73
CA HIS A 280 1.60 6.53 12.06
C HIS A 280 2.57 6.85 10.93
N GLY A 281 3.59 7.61 11.25
CA GLY A 281 4.63 7.93 10.28
C GLY A 281 5.44 9.14 10.72
N GLY A 282 6.51 9.39 10.00
CA GLY A 282 7.36 10.57 10.14
C GLY A 282 7.61 11.23 8.79
N ILE A 283 8.35 12.31 8.78
CA ILE A 283 8.61 13.12 7.56
C ILE A 283 9.32 12.34 6.44
N LEU A 284 9.95 11.22 6.78
CA LEU A 284 10.61 10.29 5.85
C LEU A 284 9.82 8.97 5.67
N SER A 285 8.57 8.90 6.16
CA SER A 285 7.72 7.73 5.92
C SER A 285 7.31 7.64 4.46
N HIS A 286 6.86 6.45 4.05
CA HIS A 286 6.37 6.21 2.69
C HIS A 286 5.27 7.20 2.30
N ALA A 287 4.25 7.38 3.16
CA ALA A 287 3.18 8.35 2.92
C ALA A 287 3.71 9.76 2.63
N SER A 288 4.67 10.23 3.44
CA SER A 288 5.23 11.56 3.30
C SER A 288 6.01 11.76 2.01
N ILE A 289 6.76 10.74 1.60
CA ILE A 289 7.57 10.78 0.36
C ILE A 289 6.63 10.81 -0.84
N VAL A 290 5.70 9.85 -0.91
CA VAL A 290 4.77 9.73 -2.03
C VAL A 290 3.85 10.95 -2.14
N ALA A 291 3.30 11.45 -1.02
CA ALA A 291 2.45 12.63 -1.04
C ALA A 291 3.16 13.86 -1.63
N ARG A 292 4.45 14.08 -1.27
CA ARG A 292 5.26 15.17 -1.85
C ARG A 292 5.52 14.97 -3.33
N GLU A 293 5.85 13.76 -3.75
CA GLU A 293 6.10 13.44 -5.17
C GLU A 293 4.85 13.64 -6.03
N LEU A 294 3.70 13.32 -5.47
CA LEU A 294 2.41 13.47 -6.16
C LEU A 294 1.83 14.90 -6.00
N GLY A 295 2.41 15.73 -5.13
CA GLY A 295 1.92 17.08 -4.85
C GLY A 295 0.57 17.10 -4.11
N ILE A 296 0.28 16.05 -3.33
CA ILE A 296 -0.98 15.88 -2.61
C ILE A 296 -0.81 16.40 -1.18
N PRO A 297 -1.68 17.29 -0.67
CA PRO A 297 -1.68 17.72 0.71
C PRO A 297 -1.73 16.54 1.68
N ALA A 298 -0.83 16.51 2.65
CA ALA A 298 -0.75 15.37 3.57
C ALA A 298 -0.38 15.77 4.99
N VAL A 299 -1.06 15.18 5.95
CA VAL A 299 -0.79 15.28 7.39
C VAL A 299 -0.57 13.89 7.96
N ILE A 300 0.49 13.73 8.75
CA ILE A 300 0.84 12.47 9.39
C ILE A 300 0.96 12.64 10.91
N GLY A 301 0.82 11.52 11.64
CA GLY A 301 0.93 11.55 13.11
C GLY A 301 -0.34 12.03 13.80
N ILE A 302 -1.50 12.02 13.13
CA ILE A 302 -2.79 12.31 13.75
C ILE A 302 -3.27 11.07 14.52
N LYS A 303 -3.10 11.11 15.83
CA LYS A 303 -3.45 9.98 16.69
C LYS A 303 -4.94 9.62 16.60
N ASN A 304 -5.20 8.33 16.45
CA ASN A 304 -6.55 7.77 16.35
C ASN A 304 -7.42 8.37 15.23
N ALA A 305 -6.83 8.84 14.12
CA ALA A 305 -7.58 9.43 13.01
C ALA A 305 -8.64 8.47 12.46
N CYS A 306 -8.32 7.18 12.34
CA CYS A 306 -9.27 6.16 11.85
C CYS A 306 -10.46 5.90 12.79
N LYS A 307 -10.32 6.23 14.08
CA LYS A 307 -11.43 6.14 15.06
C LYS A 307 -12.23 7.43 15.15
N ARG A 308 -11.58 8.57 14.89
CA ARG A 308 -12.15 9.92 15.06
C ARG A 308 -12.95 10.35 13.85
N PHE A 309 -12.47 10.05 12.66
CA PHE A 309 -13.15 10.34 11.41
C PHE A 309 -13.85 9.10 10.86
N LYS A 310 -14.93 9.29 10.15
CA LYS A 310 -15.71 8.21 9.53
C LYS A 310 -15.71 8.37 8.01
N THR A 311 -15.84 7.26 7.30
CA THR A 311 -16.09 7.31 5.85
C THR A 311 -17.36 8.11 5.58
N GLY A 312 -17.28 9.07 4.66
CA GLY A 312 -18.34 10.01 4.32
C GLY A 312 -18.26 11.36 5.00
N ASP A 313 -17.46 11.51 6.06
CA ASP A 313 -17.26 12.82 6.71
C ASP A 313 -16.63 13.80 5.73
N THR A 314 -17.03 15.07 5.81
CA THR A 314 -16.34 16.17 5.14
C THR A 314 -15.25 16.69 6.04
N ILE A 315 -14.01 16.63 5.60
CA ILE A 315 -12.85 17.07 6.39
C ILE A 315 -12.00 18.07 5.63
N PHE A 316 -11.33 18.91 6.40
CA PHE A 316 -10.32 19.86 5.93
C PHE A 316 -8.93 19.36 6.35
N VAL A 317 -7.99 19.36 5.41
CA VAL A 317 -6.59 18.98 5.61
C VAL A 317 -5.70 20.16 5.23
N ASP A 318 -4.90 20.65 6.18
CA ASP A 318 -3.87 21.67 5.97
C ASP A 318 -2.48 21.04 6.10
N GLY A 319 -1.90 20.65 4.97
CA GLY A 319 -0.57 20.06 4.90
C GLY A 319 0.58 21.04 5.17
N ASP A 320 0.33 22.36 5.18
CA ASP A 320 1.33 23.36 5.56
C ASP A 320 1.46 23.48 7.09
N LYS A 321 0.31 23.42 7.79
CA LYS A 321 0.23 23.56 9.24
C LYS A 321 0.23 22.20 9.97
N GLY A 322 -0.09 21.11 9.28
CA GLY A 322 -0.25 19.79 9.89
C GLY A 322 -1.55 19.64 10.68
N VAL A 323 -2.63 20.26 10.21
CA VAL A 323 -3.93 20.28 10.89
C VAL A 323 -4.97 19.50 10.07
N VAL A 324 -5.83 18.76 10.78
CA VAL A 324 -6.98 18.05 10.19
C VAL A 324 -8.21 18.34 11.03
N GLU A 325 -9.28 18.80 10.37
CA GLU A 325 -10.52 19.20 11.04
C GLU A 325 -11.73 18.58 10.33
N ALA A 326 -12.71 18.11 11.12
CA ALA A 326 -14.02 17.77 10.57
C ALA A 326 -14.79 19.09 10.34
N ILE A 327 -15.36 19.22 9.16
CA ILE A 327 -16.28 20.33 8.86
C ILE A 327 -17.67 19.83 9.26
N SER A 328 -18.18 20.36 10.37
CA SER A 328 -19.58 20.10 10.77
C SER A 328 -20.52 20.52 9.64
N LYS A 329 -21.48 19.66 9.34
CA LYS A 329 -22.60 20.00 8.46
C LYS A 329 -23.40 21.16 9.02
#